data_dbd845a2d5922491e845835efd7a56f4
#
_entry.id   dbd845a2d5922491e845835efd7a56f4
#
_cell.length_a   1.000
_cell.length_b   1.000
_cell.length_c   1.000
_cell.angle_alpha   90.00
_cell.angle_beta   90.00
_cell.angle_gamma   90.00
#
_symmetry.space_group_name_H-M   'P 1'
#
loop_
_entity.id
_entity.type
_entity.pdbx_description
1 polymer ?
#
loop_
_entity_poly.entity_id
_entity_poly.type
_entity_poly.pdbx_seq_one_letter_code
_entity_poly.pdbx_strand_id
1 'polypeptide(L)'
;MDYGKYGLKAYGALPNKKQMEWFRRGRSIFFHFGMNTFTDKEWGDGTESPEMFNPTDCDVDSWVKSIFEAGFELAILTAKHHDGFCLWQTKYTEHSIKNSPYKNGKGDIVREFTDACKKYGVKAGIYLSPWDRHEKTWGTPEYNDFYVGQLTELLTNYGEIWECWWDGAGSTEAVYDWERWARTVHALAPNAVIFGSLGATPWVDVRWVGNEKGIAGEPCYATIDASSLVYEYTTELNSGKAGGERFIPAEADVSIRPGWFYHESQDNLVRTPENLMELYLASVGRGGGMLLNIPPSRRGRLEENDVRSILTFNEMLQKAFASNLLDGAAVEASTQAKGAPSILNGGFFAPEENDKSPTLTIKLPQKTKINTIMLGEAIELGQKITSVRVCAYVNGEKTELFTAKSVGYKLIKRFDSVTADEIIIEISGSLDAPVLDKIGAYLINDIKNEQEKCAKISASTKITDNVAEIELGGIFTFDTVSADWFTEQGYKIYLFNGTEYDLVKEGNVRGYFRVRLDNPSDGAYRLKIEFEKDVPKDVDFILS
;
A
#
# COMPACT_ATOMS: atom_id res chain seq x y z
N MET A 1 -3.51 23.09 -11.54
CA MET A 1 -3.67 24.57 -11.58
C MET A 1 -2.38 25.19 -12.12
N ASP A 2 -2.44 26.35 -12.79
CA ASP A 2 -1.20 27.01 -13.26
C ASP A 2 -0.74 28.03 -12.19
N TYR A 3 0.04 27.54 -11.25
CA TYR A 3 0.56 28.32 -10.12
C TYR A 3 1.53 29.43 -10.56
N GLY A 4 2.19 29.28 -11.72
CA GLY A 4 3.11 30.28 -12.26
C GLY A 4 2.44 31.62 -12.54
N LYS A 5 1.14 31.65 -12.90
CA LYS A 5 0.38 32.88 -13.10
C LYS A 5 0.23 33.73 -11.84
N TYR A 6 0.41 33.10 -10.66
CA TYR A 6 0.34 33.79 -9.36
C TYR A 6 1.72 34.15 -8.81
N GLY A 7 2.79 33.90 -9.60
CA GLY A 7 4.18 34.15 -9.18
C GLY A 7 4.71 33.18 -8.15
N LEU A 8 4.03 32.03 -7.96
CA LEU A 8 4.48 31.01 -7.02
C LEU A 8 5.64 30.21 -7.59
N LYS A 9 6.65 29.97 -6.75
CA LYS A 9 7.91 29.31 -7.14
C LYS A 9 7.95 27.87 -6.66
N ALA A 10 8.48 27.00 -7.49
CA ALA A 10 8.82 25.64 -7.10
C ALA A 10 10.07 25.61 -6.20
N TYR A 11 10.15 24.58 -5.35
CA TYR A 11 11.26 24.37 -4.42
C TYR A 11 11.68 22.89 -4.39
N GLY A 12 13.00 22.66 -4.44
CA GLY A 12 13.58 21.32 -4.31
C GLY A 12 13.26 20.38 -5.48
N ALA A 13 13.22 19.09 -5.20
CA ALA A 13 12.88 18.08 -6.17
C ALA A 13 11.37 18.08 -6.46
N LEU A 14 11.02 17.95 -7.74
CA LEU A 14 9.66 18.09 -8.22
C LEU A 14 9.17 16.77 -8.85
N PRO A 15 7.86 16.48 -8.73
CA PRO A 15 7.27 15.36 -9.45
C PRO A 15 7.26 15.61 -10.97
N ASN A 16 7.48 14.56 -11.74
CA ASN A 16 7.20 14.57 -13.17
C ASN A 16 5.70 14.30 -13.44
N LYS A 17 5.29 14.39 -14.72
CA LYS A 17 3.88 14.22 -15.10
C LYS A 17 3.32 12.84 -14.72
N LYS A 18 4.08 11.76 -14.95
CA LYS A 18 3.64 10.39 -14.65
C LYS A 18 3.51 10.14 -13.14
N GLN A 19 4.40 10.69 -12.32
CA GLN A 19 4.28 10.64 -10.87
C GLN A 19 3.05 11.41 -10.36
N MET A 20 2.70 12.54 -10.98
CA MET A 20 1.46 13.26 -10.64
C MET A 20 0.21 12.48 -11.01
N GLU A 21 0.21 11.78 -12.14
CA GLU A 21 -0.91 10.91 -12.52
C GLU A 21 -1.03 9.71 -11.58
N TRP A 22 0.08 9.15 -11.13
CA TRP A 22 0.14 8.10 -10.12
C TRP A 22 -0.46 8.58 -8.79
N PHE A 23 -0.06 9.73 -8.26
CA PHE A 23 -0.62 10.31 -7.03
C PHE A 23 -2.13 10.54 -7.08
N ARG A 24 -2.65 11.00 -8.23
CA ARG A 24 -4.09 11.26 -8.39
C ARG A 24 -4.93 10.01 -8.20
N ARG A 25 -4.42 8.85 -8.57
CA ARG A 25 -5.11 7.55 -8.37
C ARG A 25 -5.08 7.16 -6.90
N GLY A 26 -3.93 7.29 -6.25
CA GLY A 26 -3.73 7.06 -4.82
C GLY A 26 -3.84 5.60 -4.39
N ARG A 27 -4.54 4.74 -5.15
CA ARG A 27 -4.71 3.32 -4.86
C ARG A 27 -4.75 2.49 -6.13
N SER A 28 -4.15 1.31 -6.06
CA SER A 28 -4.01 0.35 -7.16
C SER A 28 -4.24 -1.07 -6.67
N ILE A 29 -4.41 -2.01 -7.60
CA ILE A 29 -4.59 -3.44 -7.32
C ILE A 29 -3.39 -4.22 -7.81
N PHE A 30 -3.04 -5.26 -7.06
CA PHE A 30 -2.15 -6.32 -7.48
C PHE A 30 -2.93 -7.63 -7.69
N PHE A 31 -2.59 -8.36 -8.74
CA PHE A 31 -3.07 -9.72 -8.96
C PHE A 31 -1.88 -10.68 -8.93
N HIS A 32 -1.70 -11.38 -7.80
CA HIS A 32 -0.76 -12.51 -7.73
C HIS A 32 -1.46 -13.76 -8.24
N PHE A 33 -1.13 -14.15 -9.45
CA PHE A 33 -1.63 -15.35 -10.09
C PHE A 33 -0.52 -16.00 -10.91
N GLY A 34 -0.30 -17.28 -10.75
CA GLY A 34 0.81 -17.97 -11.42
C GLY A 34 0.99 -19.40 -10.91
N MET A 35 2.19 -19.93 -11.06
CA MET A 35 2.51 -21.30 -10.64
C MET A 35 2.22 -21.53 -9.15
N ASN A 36 2.52 -20.55 -8.29
CA ASN A 36 2.33 -20.65 -6.86
C ASN A 36 0.87 -20.83 -6.44
N THR A 37 -0.09 -20.30 -7.21
CA THR A 37 -1.53 -20.55 -7.00
C THR A 37 -1.84 -22.06 -7.08
N PHE A 38 -1.16 -22.80 -7.94
CA PHE A 38 -1.43 -24.23 -8.19
C PHE A 38 -0.61 -25.15 -7.29
N THR A 39 0.55 -24.69 -6.83
CA THR A 39 1.43 -25.46 -5.93
C THR A 39 1.14 -25.21 -4.46
N ASP A 40 0.25 -24.24 -4.16
CA ASP A 40 -0.10 -23.85 -2.79
C ASP A 40 1.13 -23.34 -2.01
N LYS A 41 1.99 -22.55 -2.69
CA LYS A 41 3.23 -21.95 -2.14
C LYS A 41 3.21 -20.44 -2.34
N GLU A 42 3.97 -19.73 -1.51
CA GLU A 42 4.29 -18.30 -1.75
C GLU A 42 5.46 -18.16 -2.71
N TRP A 43 6.47 -19.00 -2.58
CA TRP A 43 7.67 -19.02 -3.42
C TRP A 43 7.92 -20.41 -4.00
N GLY A 44 7.72 -20.53 -5.30
CA GLY A 44 8.13 -21.71 -6.06
C GLY A 44 9.65 -21.80 -6.16
N ASP A 45 10.16 -22.98 -6.48
CA ASP A 45 11.60 -23.23 -6.57
C ASP A 45 12.15 -23.21 -8.02
N GLY A 46 11.27 -23.04 -9.02
CA GLY A 46 11.61 -22.98 -10.44
C GLY A 46 11.69 -24.36 -11.11
N THR A 47 11.38 -25.44 -10.38
CA THR A 47 11.37 -26.81 -10.92
C THR A 47 9.96 -27.33 -11.23
N GLU A 48 8.94 -26.52 -10.95
CA GLU A 48 7.54 -26.87 -11.14
C GLU A 48 7.24 -27.14 -12.62
N SER A 49 6.48 -28.22 -12.90
CA SER A 49 6.05 -28.51 -14.27
C SER A 49 5.02 -27.47 -14.75
N PRO A 50 5.18 -26.90 -15.96
CA PRO A 50 4.14 -26.07 -16.57
C PRO A 50 2.75 -26.74 -16.65
N GLU A 51 2.68 -28.05 -16.65
CA GLU A 51 1.43 -28.84 -16.66
C GLU A 51 0.57 -28.60 -15.40
N MET A 52 1.17 -28.14 -14.30
CA MET A 52 0.45 -27.82 -13.07
C MET A 52 -0.44 -26.57 -13.21
N PHE A 53 -0.08 -25.64 -14.12
CA PHE A 53 -0.86 -24.43 -14.35
C PHE A 53 -2.09 -24.73 -15.23
N ASN A 54 -3.23 -24.97 -14.60
CA ASN A 54 -4.46 -25.34 -15.31
C ASN A 54 -5.73 -24.77 -14.64
N PRO A 55 -5.98 -23.45 -14.74
CA PRO A 55 -7.22 -22.88 -14.23
C PRO A 55 -8.43 -23.39 -14.99
N THR A 56 -9.46 -23.82 -14.26
CA THR A 56 -10.63 -24.54 -14.81
C THR A 56 -11.77 -23.61 -15.25
N ASP A 57 -11.80 -22.37 -14.76
CA ASP A 57 -12.85 -21.39 -15.01
C ASP A 57 -12.27 -19.96 -15.02
N CYS A 58 -11.16 -19.78 -15.73
CA CYS A 58 -10.44 -18.51 -15.75
C CYS A 58 -11.23 -17.43 -16.49
N ASP A 59 -11.51 -16.33 -15.78
CA ASP A 59 -12.20 -15.18 -16.33
C ASP A 59 -11.54 -13.87 -15.85
N VAL A 60 -10.45 -13.53 -16.55
CA VAL A 60 -9.67 -12.32 -16.27
C VAL A 60 -10.48 -11.03 -16.51
N ASP A 61 -11.46 -11.07 -17.42
CA ASP A 61 -12.39 -9.96 -17.65
C ASP A 61 -13.15 -9.61 -16.37
N SER A 62 -13.62 -10.64 -15.63
CA SER A 62 -14.33 -10.45 -14.36
C SER A 62 -13.43 -9.87 -13.25
N TRP A 63 -12.12 -10.18 -13.23
CA TRP A 63 -11.20 -9.59 -12.25
C TRP A 63 -11.15 -8.07 -12.41
N VAL A 64 -10.90 -7.62 -13.64
CA VAL A 64 -10.77 -6.19 -13.95
C VAL A 64 -12.10 -5.47 -13.79
N LYS A 65 -13.22 -6.11 -14.15
CA LYS A 65 -14.56 -5.56 -13.91
C LYS A 65 -14.79 -5.31 -12.42
N SER A 66 -14.50 -6.28 -11.55
CA SER A 66 -14.73 -6.18 -10.10
C SER A 66 -13.94 -5.03 -9.47
N ILE A 67 -12.67 -4.86 -9.84
CA ILE A 67 -11.86 -3.76 -9.31
C ILE A 67 -12.26 -2.40 -9.87
N PHE A 68 -12.72 -2.34 -11.13
CA PHE A 68 -13.28 -1.13 -11.71
C PHE A 68 -14.55 -0.68 -10.94
N GLU A 69 -15.46 -1.61 -10.66
CA GLU A 69 -16.66 -1.35 -9.84
C GLU A 69 -16.30 -0.92 -8.41
N ALA A 70 -15.18 -1.43 -7.87
CA ALA A 70 -14.62 -0.98 -6.59
C ALA A 70 -13.81 0.33 -6.70
N GLY A 71 -13.83 1.00 -7.85
CA GLY A 71 -13.23 2.33 -8.06
C GLY A 71 -11.70 2.35 -8.11
N PHE A 72 -11.06 1.25 -8.49
CA PHE A 72 -9.63 1.21 -8.78
C PHE A 72 -9.39 1.51 -10.26
N GLU A 73 -8.37 2.31 -10.55
CA GLU A 73 -8.05 2.78 -11.90
C GLU A 73 -6.74 2.21 -12.46
N LEU A 74 -6.00 1.47 -11.65
CA LEU A 74 -4.74 0.83 -12.03
C LEU A 74 -4.71 -0.58 -11.43
N ALA A 75 -4.30 -1.55 -12.22
CA ALA A 75 -4.02 -2.91 -11.77
C ALA A 75 -2.69 -3.42 -12.31
N ILE A 76 -1.99 -4.21 -11.51
CA ILE A 76 -0.69 -4.81 -11.83
C ILE A 76 -0.84 -6.33 -11.79
N LEU A 77 -0.36 -7.01 -12.84
CA LEU A 77 -0.37 -8.47 -12.92
C LEU A 77 1.04 -9.03 -12.73
N THR A 78 1.20 -10.06 -11.91
CA THR A 78 2.44 -10.84 -11.86
C THR A 78 2.62 -11.64 -13.14
N ALA A 79 3.19 -11.02 -14.19
CA ALA A 79 3.42 -11.70 -15.46
C ALA A 79 4.41 -12.87 -15.31
N LYS A 80 5.41 -12.72 -14.44
CA LYS A 80 6.35 -13.76 -14.01
C LYS A 80 6.74 -13.52 -12.55
N HIS A 81 6.56 -14.49 -11.66
CA HIS A 81 7.03 -14.47 -10.28
C HIS A 81 8.40 -15.14 -10.14
N HIS A 82 8.91 -15.32 -8.91
CA HIS A 82 10.25 -15.85 -8.63
C HIS A 82 10.50 -17.29 -9.12
N ASP A 83 9.44 -18.08 -9.31
CA ASP A 83 9.52 -19.42 -9.92
C ASP A 83 9.89 -19.41 -11.40
N GLY A 84 9.89 -18.23 -12.04
CA GLY A 84 10.24 -18.05 -13.45
C GLY A 84 9.13 -18.43 -14.44
N PHE A 85 7.95 -18.88 -13.97
CA PHE A 85 6.84 -19.24 -14.87
C PHE A 85 6.20 -18.01 -15.50
N CYS A 86 6.18 -17.98 -16.83
CA CYS A 86 5.66 -16.86 -17.62
C CYS A 86 4.21 -17.04 -18.01
N LEU A 87 3.34 -16.08 -17.70
CA LEU A 87 1.91 -16.09 -18.02
C LEU A 87 1.60 -15.67 -19.46
N TRP A 88 2.61 -15.55 -20.35
CA TRP A 88 2.48 -15.16 -21.75
C TRP A 88 3.31 -16.08 -22.66
N GLN A 89 3.10 -15.94 -23.96
CA GLN A 89 3.76 -16.73 -25.01
C GLN A 89 5.20 -16.23 -25.27
N THR A 90 6.06 -16.26 -24.23
CA THR A 90 7.44 -15.78 -24.33
C THR A 90 8.29 -16.67 -25.26
N LYS A 91 9.28 -16.05 -25.91
CA LYS A 91 10.30 -16.73 -26.72
C LYS A 91 11.54 -17.14 -25.91
N TYR A 92 11.66 -16.61 -24.68
CA TYR A 92 12.89 -16.70 -23.90
C TYR A 92 12.99 -17.93 -23.02
N THR A 93 11.85 -18.57 -22.67
CA THR A 93 11.85 -19.79 -21.86
C THR A 93 10.72 -20.73 -22.26
N GLU A 94 10.92 -22.03 -22.03
CA GLU A 94 9.88 -23.05 -22.12
C GLU A 94 9.04 -23.13 -20.84
N HIS A 95 9.51 -22.55 -19.72
CA HIS A 95 8.79 -22.48 -18.45
C HIS A 95 7.71 -21.40 -18.51
N SER A 96 6.64 -21.69 -19.24
CA SER A 96 5.58 -20.72 -19.52
C SER A 96 4.25 -21.39 -19.86
N ILE A 97 3.22 -20.57 -19.91
CA ILE A 97 1.84 -20.94 -20.22
C ILE A 97 1.69 -21.70 -21.54
N LYS A 98 2.64 -21.54 -22.48
CA LYS A 98 2.63 -22.26 -23.77
C LYS A 98 2.78 -23.78 -23.61
N ASN A 99 3.40 -24.23 -22.53
CA ASN A 99 3.57 -25.66 -22.20
C ASN A 99 2.59 -26.13 -21.11
N SER A 100 1.61 -25.29 -20.73
CA SER A 100 0.54 -25.67 -19.81
C SER A 100 -0.67 -26.25 -20.56
N PRO A 101 -1.54 -27.03 -19.90
CA PRO A 101 -2.81 -27.49 -20.48
C PRO A 101 -3.82 -26.33 -20.67
N TYR A 102 -3.62 -25.18 -20.06
CA TYR A 102 -4.53 -24.04 -20.18
C TYR A 102 -4.72 -23.61 -21.64
N LYS A 103 -5.97 -23.66 -22.10
CA LYS A 103 -6.36 -23.39 -23.50
C LYS A 103 -5.50 -24.20 -24.53
N ASN A 104 -5.09 -25.41 -24.18
CA ASN A 104 -4.22 -26.29 -24.97
C ASN A 104 -2.88 -25.59 -25.36
N GLY A 105 -2.24 -24.94 -24.42
CA GLY A 105 -0.99 -24.19 -24.60
C GLY A 105 -1.11 -22.88 -25.38
N LYS A 106 -2.34 -22.43 -25.69
CA LYS A 106 -2.60 -21.18 -26.43
C LYS A 106 -3.07 -20.04 -25.54
N GLY A 107 -3.09 -20.25 -24.21
CA GLY A 107 -3.45 -19.23 -23.25
C GLY A 107 -2.44 -18.08 -23.23
N ASP A 108 -2.91 -16.90 -22.87
CA ASP A 108 -2.08 -15.71 -22.65
C ASP A 108 -2.81 -14.80 -21.63
N ILE A 109 -2.51 -15.00 -20.34
CA ILE A 109 -3.16 -14.27 -19.25
C ILE A 109 -2.78 -12.79 -19.32
N VAL A 110 -1.56 -12.45 -19.74
CA VAL A 110 -1.15 -11.04 -19.90
C VAL A 110 -2.00 -10.36 -20.96
N ARG A 111 -2.27 -11.02 -22.07
CA ARG A 111 -3.17 -10.51 -23.13
C ARG A 111 -4.59 -10.33 -22.62
N GLU A 112 -5.12 -11.35 -21.95
CA GLU A 112 -6.47 -11.31 -21.39
C GLU A 112 -6.61 -10.17 -20.38
N PHE A 113 -5.60 -9.96 -19.55
CA PHE A 113 -5.56 -8.86 -18.57
C PHE A 113 -5.50 -7.48 -19.23
N THR A 114 -4.57 -7.26 -20.16
CA THR A 114 -4.43 -5.95 -20.81
C THR A 114 -5.63 -5.59 -21.67
N ASP A 115 -6.26 -6.57 -22.33
CA ASP A 115 -7.49 -6.36 -23.10
C ASP A 115 -8.68 -6.00 -22.17
N ALA A 116 -8.81 -6.68 -21.02
CA ALA A 116 -9.80 -6.35 -20.00
C ALA A 116 -9.56 -4.94 -19.41
N CYS A 117 -8.31 -4.60 -19.08
CA CYS A 117 -7.95 -3.27 -18.61
C CYS A 117 -8.36 -2.19 -19.62
N LYS A 118 -8.06 -2.40 -20.89
CA LYS A 118 -8.46 -1.50 -21.98
C LYS A 118 -9.99 -1.36 -22.09
N LYS A 119 -10.73 -2.48 -21.95
CA LYS A 119 -12.19 -2.51 -22.03
C LYS A 119 -12.86 -1.67 -20.95
N TYR A 120 -12.37 -1.74 -19.71
CA TYR A 120 -12.95 -1.02 -18.58
C TYR A 120 -12.30 0.34 -18.30
N GLY A 121 -11.26 0.72 -19.06
CA GLY A 121 -10.52 1.97 -18.82
C GLY A 121 -9.60 1.95 -17.60
N VAL A 122 -9.30 0.76 -17.08
CA VAL A 122 -8.30 0.55 -16.03
C VAL A 122 -6.91 0.56 -16.66
N LYS A 123 -5.94 1.18 -16.00
CA LYS A 123 -4.55 1.18 -16.44
C LYS A 123 -3.90 -0.16 -16.14
N ALA A 124 -3.15 -0.71 -17.11
CA ALA A 124 -2.46 -1.97 -16.93
C ALA A 124 -1.01 -1.74 -16.48
N GLY A 125 -0.62 -2.40 -15.40
CA GLY A 125 0.76 -2.54 -14.96
C GLY A 125 1.22 -3.99 -15.03
N ILE A 126 2.50 -4.21 -15.04
CA ILE A 126 3.13 -5.53 -15.04
C ILE A 126 4.17 -5.65 -13.94
N TYR A 127 4.17 -6.78 -13.27
CA TYR A 127 5.27 -7.23 -12.42
C TYR A 127 6.07 -8.29 -13.20
N LEU A 128 7.34 -8.04 -13.39
CA LEU A 128 8.30 -8.99 -13.94
C LEU A 128 9.39 -9.21 -12.90
N SER A 129 9.36 -10.36 -12.21
CA SER A 129 10.33 -10.64 -11.16
C SER A 129 11.77 -10.52 -11.65
N PRO A 130 12.62 -9.71 -11.01
CA PRO A 130 14.07 -9.75 -11.24
C PRO A 130 14.69 -11.06 -10.77
N TRP A 131 14.17 -11.64 -9.68
CA TRP A 131 14.60 -12.96 -9.23
C TRP A 131 13.94 -14.04 -10.07
N ASP A 132 14.75 -14.94 -10.68
CA ASP A 132 14.27 -16.04 -11.51
C ASP A 132 14.98 -17.33 -11.10
N ARG A 133 14.24 -18.20 -10.41
CA ARG A 133 14.77 -19.45 -9.86
C ARG A 133 14.84 -20.57 -10.91
N HIS A 134 14.23 -20.36 -12.09
CA HIS A 134 14.25 -21.31 -13.20
C HIS A 134 15.39 -21.01 -14.19
N GLU A 135 15.63 -19.71 -14.49
CA GLU A 135 16.61 -19.31 -15.52
C GLU A 135 18.05 -19.54 -15.06
N LYS A 136 18.79 -20.31 -15.83
CA LYS A 136 20.15 -20.74 -15.47
C LYS A 136 21.17 -19.61 -15.47
N THR A 137 20.92 -18.55 -16.23
CA THR A 137 21.79 -17.38 -16.29
C THR A 137 21.54 -16.40 -15.13
N TRP A 138 20.51 -16.64 -14.31
CA TRP A 138 20.24 -15.78 -13.16
C TRP A 138 21.47 -15.69 -12.23
N GLY A 139 21.75 -14.49 -11.76
CA GLY A 139 22.96 -14.20 -10.97
C GLY A 139 24.20 -13.85 -11.79
N THR A 140 24.14 -13.94 -13.13
CA THR A 140 25.22 -13.57 -14.04
C THR A 140 24.89 -12.34 -14.89
N PRO A 141 25.87 -11.65 -15.49
CA PRO A 141 25.62 -10.51 -16.38
C PRO A 141 24.73 -10.85 -17.60
N GLU A 142 24.80 -12.10 -18.09
CA GLU A 142 24.02 -12.58 -19.25
C GLU A 142 22.52 -12.58 -18.97
N TYR A 143 22.12 -12.71 -17.70
CA TYR A 143 20.72 -12.62 -17.31
C TYR A 143 20.07 -11.28 -17.70
N ASN A 144 20.86 -10.21 -17.75
CA ASN A 144 20.33 -8.90 -18.15
C ASN A 144 19.81 -8.89 -19.61
N ASP A 145 20.41 -9.67 -20.51
CA ASP A 145 19.91 -9.80 -21.88
C ASP A 145 18.58 -10.57 -21.92
N PHE A 146 18.49 -11.65 -21.14
CA PHE A 146 17.27 -12.43 -20.98
C PHE A 146 16.13 -11.57 -20.41
N TYR A 147 16.40 -10.84 -19.32
CA TYR A 147 15.41 -9.98 -18.66
C TYR A 147 14.91 -8.85 -19.57
N VAL A 148 15.83 -8.14 -20.24
CA VAL A 148 15.49 -7.08 -21.19
C VAL A 148 14.69 -7.63 -22.37
N GLY A 149 14.98 -8.86 -22.80
CA GLY A 149 14.21 -9.54 -23.84
C GLY A 149 12.75 -9.76 -23.42
N GLN A 150 12.52 -10.33 -22.25
CA GLN A 150 11.17 -10.52 -21.70
C GLN A 150 10.46 -9.18 -21.45
N LEU A 151 11.15 -8.19 -20.88
CA LEU A 151 10.62 -6.86 -20.66
C LEU A 151 10.20 -6.19 -21.98
N THR A 152 11.00 -6.34 -23.05
CA THR A 152 10.69 -5.83 -24.38
C THR A 152 9.42 -6.49 -24.94
N GLU A 153 9.25 -7.82 -24.82
CA GLU A 153 8.03 -8.49 -25.23
C GLU A 153 6.80 -7.89 -24.55
N LEU A 154 6.86 -7.72 -23.22
CA LEU A 154 5.75 -7.22 -22.43
C LEU A 154 5.41 -5.75 -22.77
N LEU A 155 6.41 -4.92 -23.02
CA LEU A 155 6.19 -3.49 -23.30
C LEU A 155 5.82 -3.20 -24.77
N THR A 156 6.04 -4.13 -25.70
CA THR A 156 5.75 -3.90 -27.12
C THR A 156 4.52 -4.64 -27.63
N ASN A 157 4.16 -5.78 -27.03
CA ASN A 157 3.11 -6.64 -27.58
C ASN A 157 1.74 -6.46 -26.91
N TYR A 158 1.65 -5.81 -25.73
CA TYR A 158 0.46 -5.82 -24.87
C TYR A 158 -0.23 -4.46 -24.72
N GLY A 159 0.10 -3.50 -25.59
CA GLY A 159 -0.46 -2.16 -25.56
C GLY A 159 0.26 -1.27 -24.54
N GLU A 160 -0.45 -0.27 -24.02
CA GLU A 160 0.14 0.71 -23.14
C GLU A 160 0.24 0.17 -21.70
N ILE A 161 1.46 0.07 -21.21
CA ILE A 161 1.76 -0.30 -19.82
C ILE A 161 2.03 0.98 -19.02
N TRP A 162 1.39 1.10 -17.84
CA TRP A 162 1.41 2.29 -16.99
C TRP A 162 2.28 2.17 -15.74
N GLU A 163 2.59 0.92 -15.36
CA GLU A 163 3.48 0.65 -14.24
C GLU A 163 4.30 -0.61 -14.51
N CYS A 164 5.61 -0.52 -14.25
CA CYS A 164 6.53 -1.67 -14.21
C CYS A 164 6.96 -1.87 -12.77
N TRP A 165 6.62 -3.01 -12.20
CA TRP A 165 6.86 -3.31 -10.80
C TRP A 165 8.03 -4.30 -10.66
N TRP A 166 9.11 -3.87 -9.99
CA TRP A 166 10.33 -4.64 -9.77
C TRP A 166 10.48 -5.00 -8.30
N ASP A 167 10.43 -6.29 -8.02
CA ASP A 167 10.63 -6.83 -6.69
C ASP A 167 12.10 -6.77 -6.26
N GLY A 168 12.30 -6.53 -4.95
CA GLY A 168 13.63 -6.54 -4.35
C GLY A 168 14.09 -7.91 -3.85
N ALA A 169 13.19 -8.90 -3.75
CA ALA A 169 13.52 -10.23 -3.26
C ALA A 169 14.61 -10.90 -4.10
N GLY A 170 15.56 -11.58 -3.47
CA GLY A 170 16.68 -12.24 -4.12
C GLY A 170 17.73 -11.30 -4.74
N SER A 171 17.57 -9.98 -4.63
CA SER A 171 18.43 -9.01 -5.33
C SER A 171 19.84 -8.86 -4.78
N THR A 172 20.10 -9.29 -3.56
CA THR A 172 21.37 -9.04 -2.86
C THR A 172 22.57 -9.80 -3.45
N GLU A 173 22.32 -10.88 -4.16
CA GLU A 173 23.36 -11.74 -4.75
C GLU A 173 23.46 -11.63 -6.28
N ALA A 174 22.57 -10.85 -6.90
CA ALA A 174 22.46 -10.79 -8.35
C ALA A 174 23.11 -9.54 -8.94
N VAL A 175 23.63 -9.65 -10.17
CA VAL A 175 24.21 -8.55 -10.93
C VAL A 175 23.15 -7.98 -11.88
N TYR A 176 22.30 -7.10 -11.38
CA TYR A 176 21.24 -6.46 -12.16
C TYR A 176 21.69 -5.13 -12.76
N ASP A 177 21.50 -4.96 -14.07
CA ASP A 177 21.71 -3.69 -14.77
C ASP A 177 20.42 -2.83 -14.72
N TRP A 178 20.09 -2.34 -13.52
CA TRP A 178 18.92 -1.53 -13.26
C TRP A 178 18.83 -0.31 -14.19
N GLU A 179 19.96 0.30 -14.51
CA GLU A 179 20.01 1.46 -15.42
C GLU A 179 19.54 1.07 -16.82
N ARG A 180 20.05 -0.02 -17.38
CA ARG A 180 19.65 -0.54 -18.69
C ARG A 180 18.17 -0.91 -18.72
N TRP A 181 17.69 -1.55 -17.66
CA TRP A 181 16.29 -1.93 -17.56
C TRP A 181 15.38 -0.71 -17.50
N ALA A 182 15.71 0.31 -16.69
CA ALA A 182 14.97 1.57 -16.62
C ALA A 182 14.97 2.32 -17.95
N ARG A 183 16.11 2.38 -18.64
CA ARG A 183 16.19 2.97 -19.99
C ARG A 183 15.30 2.24 -21.00
N THR A 184 15.22 0.91 -20.89
CA THR A 184 14.33 0.11 -21.75
C THR A 184 12.86 0.46 -21.51
N VAL A 185 12.44 0.55 -20.24
CA VAL A 185 11.06 0.98 -19.90
C VAL A 185 10.80 2.38 -20.42
N HIS A 186 11.67 3.34 -20.16
CA HIS A 186 11.48 4.73 -20.61
C HIS A 186 11.41 4.87 -22.13
N ALA A 187 12.13 4.01 -22.88
CA ALA A 187 12.12 4.02 -24.33
C ALA A 187 10.84 3.40 -24.92
N LEU A 188 10.34 2.32 -24.33
CA LEU A 188 9.23 1.54 -24.86
C LEU A 188 7.86 1.90 -24.26
N ALA A 189 7.85 2.35 -23.01
CA ALA A 189 6.65 2.77 -22.26
C ALA A 189 6.91 4.11 -21.54
N PRO A 190 7.04 5.24 -22.24
CA PRO A 190 7.48 6.52 -21.68
C PRO A 190 6.51 7.09 -20.62
N ASN A 191 5.26 6.66 -20.62
CA ASN A 191 4.25 7.06 -19.64
C ASN A 191 4.24 6.15 -18.40
N ALA A 192 4.94 5.02 -18.41
CA ALA A 192 4.98 4.10 -17.27
C ALA A 192 5.80 4.69 -16.12
N VAL A 193 5.30 4.53 -14.90
CA VAL A 193 6.11 4.66 -13.69
C VAL A 193 6.85 3.33 -13.45
N ILE A 194 8.03 3.41 -12.87
CA ILE A 194 8.80 2.25 -12.44
C ILE A 194 8.75 2.23 -10.92
N PHE A 195 8.17 1.18 -10.36
CA PHE A 195 8.29 0.86 -8.95
C PHE A 195 9.50 -0.03 -8.71
N GLY A 196 10.17 0.18 -7.60
CA GLY A 196 11.23 -0.72 -7.18
C GLY A 196 11.71 -0.45 -5.76
N SER A 197 12.50 -1.39 -5.28
CA SER A 197 13.07 -1.37 -3.94
C SER A 197 14.57 -1.61 -3.98
N LEU A 198 15.23 -1.50 -2.84
CA LEU A 198 16.64 -1.82 -2.66
C LEU A 198 17.53 -1.18 -3.76
N GLY A 199 18.39 -1.96 -4.42
CA GLY A 199 19.33 -1.48 -5.44
C GLY A 199 18.68 -0.81 -6.66
N ALA A 200 17.40 -1.06 -6.94
CA ALA A 200 16.67 -0.41 -8.03
C ALA A 200 16.28 1.03 -7.72
N THR A 201 16.20 1.43 -6.46
CA THR A 201 15.62 2.72 -6.04
C THR A 201 16.24 3.95 -6.71
N PRO A 202 17.54 4.03 -7.02
CA PRO A 202 18.09 5.17 -7.77
C PRO A 202 17.52 5.34 -9.19
N TRP A 203 16.91 4.30 -9.76
CA TRP A 203 16.49 4.25 -11.16
C TRP A 203 14.96 4.30 -11.34
N VAL A 204 14.20 4.37 -10.23
CA VAL A 204 12.74 4.25 -10.24
C VAL A 204 12.03 5.60 -10.06
N ASP A 205 10.73 5.59 -10.32
CA ASP A 205 9.82 6.73 -10.14
C ASP A 205 9.06 6.67 -8.81
N VAL A 206 8.84 5.47 -8.30
CA VAL A 206 8.11 5.16 -7.07
C VAL A 206 8.93 4.16 -6.26
N ARG A 207 9.08 4.38 -4.96
CA ARG A 207 9.84 3.50 -4.09
C ARG A 207 8.92 2.62 -3.24
N TRP A 208 9.40 1.44 -2.91
CA TRP A 208 8.82 0.63 -1.87
C TRP A 208 8.87 1.33 -0.51
N VAL A 209 7.82 1.23 0.27
CA VAL A 209 7.74 1.84 1.61
C VAL A 209 8.59 1.13 2.68
N GLY A 210 9.23 0.01 2.33
CA GLY A 210 10.09 -0.76 3.24
C GLY A 210 9.37 -1.75 4.14
N ASN A 211 8.07 -1.99 3.90
CA ASN A 211 7.29 -3.02 4.59
C ASN A 211 6.08 -3.43 3.74
N GLU A 212 5.54 -4.62 3.98
CA GLU A 212 4.37 -5.17 3.30
C GLU A 212 3.09 -5.08 4.16
N LYS A 213 3.03 -4.11 5.06
CA LYS A 213 1.91 -3.91 6.00
C LYS A 213 0.81 -3.01 5.44
N GLY A 214 1.05 -2.36 4.30
CA GLY A 214 0.18 -1.32 3.78
C GLY A 214 0.28 0.00 4.56
N ILE A 215 1.41 0.24 5.24
CA ILE A 215 1.59 1.37 6.17
C ILE A 215 2.79 2.21 5.72
N ALA A 216 2.52 3.45 5.31
CA ALA A 216 3.53 4.45 5.03
C ALA A 216 4.09 5.07 6.34
N GLY A 217 5.29 5.62 6.26
CA GLY A 217 5.94 6.28 7.38
C GLY A 217 5.17 7.48 7.93
N GLU A 218 5.54 7.89 9.12
CA GLU A 218 5.07 9.10 9.76
C GLU A 218 6.25 9.81 10.45
N PRO A 219 6.90 10.77 9.73
CA PRO A 219 6.52 11.40 8.46
C PRO A 219 6.66 10.49 7.23
N CYS A 220 6.00 10.89 6.11
CA CYS A 220 6.24 10.32 4.79
C CYS A 220 6.51 11.45 3.79
N TYR A 221 7.79 11.61 3.43
CA TYR A 221 8.19 12.57 2.40
C TYR A 221 8.28 11.87 1.05
N ALA A 222 7.81 12.53 0.00
CA ALA A 222 7.97 12.05 -1.38
C ALA A 222 9.39 12.26 -1.91
N THR A 223 10.23 13.01 -1.20
CA THR A 223 11.62 13.25 -1.55
C THR A 223 12.58 12.37 -0.75
N ILE A 224 13.73 12.03 -1.34
CA ILE A 224 14.74 11.14 -0.77
C ILE A 224 16.11 11.42 -1.39
N ASP A 225 17.21 11.11 -0.69
CA ASP A 225 18.54 11.17 -1.26
C ASP A 225 18.89 9.85 -1.96
N ALA A 226 19.33 9.91 -3.20
CA ALA A 226 19.65 8.72 -3.99
C ALA A 226 20.84 7.91 -3.41
N SER A 227 21.77 8.57 -2.70
CA SER A 227 22.94 7.94 -2.09
C SER A 227 22.64 7.06 -0.87
N SER A 228 21.49 7.27 -0.21
CA SER A 228 21.06 6.51 0.98
C SER A 228 20.36 5.19 0.67
N LEU A 229 20.16 4.85 -0.62
CA LEU A 229 19.29 3.78 -1.07
C LEU A 229 20.03 2.50 -1.48
N VAL A 230 21.31 2.38 -1.13
CA VAL A 230 22.15 1.35 -1.76
C VAL A 230 21.98 -0.04 -1.15
N TYR A 231 21.63 -0.20 0.12
CA TYR A 231 21.36 -1.50 0.75
C TYR A 231 20.68 -1.37 2.12
N GLU A 232 19.79 -2.33 2.40
CA GLU A 232 19.06 -2.57 3.64
C GLU A 232 17.82 -1.70 3.88
N TYR A 233 16.86 -2.25 4.64
CA TYR A 233 15.63 -1.65 5.13
C TYR A 233 15.92 -0.36 5.92
N THR A 234 16.18 0.71 5.20
CA THR A 234 16.48 1.98 5.85
C THR A 234 15.19 2.66 6.29
N THR A 235 15.21 3.34 7.41
CA THR A 235 14.13 4.22 7.84
C THR A 235 13.75 5.23 6.75
N GLU A 236 14.68 5.57 5.86
CA GLU A 236 14.46 6.49 4.74
C GLU A 236 13.54 5.91 3.65
N LEU A 237 13.51 4.60 3.39
CA LEU A 237 12.51 4.01 2.50
C LEU A 237 11.10 4.28 3.01
N ASN A 238 10.89 4.15 4.32
CA ASN A 238 9.59 4.36 4.95
C ASN A 238 9.23 5.84 5.04
N SER A 239 10.11 6.67 5.60
CA SER A 239 9.83 8.07 5.91
C SER A 239 10.18 9.06 4.79
N GLY A 240 11.05 8.70 3.85
CA GLY A 240 11.67 9.66 2.95
C GLY A 240 12.53 10.69 3.70
N LYS A 241 12.89 11.76 3.02
CA LYS A 241 13.71 12.85 3.58
C LYS A 241 13.16 14.21 3.17
N ALA A 242 12.95 15.09 4.14
CA ALA A 242 12.56 16.47 3.86
C ALA A 242 13.64 17.18 3.02
N GLY A 243 13.25 17.71 1.85
CA GLY A 243 14.18 18.38 0.94
C GLY A 243 15.19 17.45 0.27
N GLY A 244 14.93 16.15 0.19
CA GLY A 244 15.79 15.20 -0.51
C GLY A 244 16.02 15.53 -1.99
N GLU A 245 17.09 14.99 -2.55
CA GLU A 245 17.60 15.33 -3.89
C GLU A 245 16.67 14.91 -5.04
N ARG A 246 15.89 13.85 -4.85
CA ARG A 246 15.00 13.29 -5.87
C ARG A 246 13.58 13.14 -5.34
N PHE A 247 12.61 13.31 -6.24
CA PHE A 247 11.20 13.07 -5.97
C PHE A 247 10.88 11.62 -6.33
N ILE A 248 10.75 10.76 -5.30
CA ILE A 248 10.44 9.34 -5.43
C ILE A 248 9.43 8.99 -4.31
N PRO A 249 8.12 9.14 -4.55
CA PRO A 249 7.08 8.87 -3.55
C PRO A 249 7.05 7.39 -3.14
N ALA A 250 6.53 7.11 -1.96
CA ALA A 250 6.41 5.76 -1.43
C ALA A 250 5.10 5.10 -1.83
N GLU A 251 5.16 3.83 -2.20
CA GLU A 251 4.01 2.93 -2.34
C GLU A 251 4.01 1.91 -1.20
N ALA A 252 2.85 1.75 -0.55
CA ALA A 252 2.62 0.81 0.52
C ALA A 252 1.79 -0.37 -0.01
N ASP A 253 2.42 -1.49 -0.19
CA ASP A 253 1.84 -2.73 -0.65
C ASP A 253 1.34 -3.59 0.51
N VAL A 254 0.25 -4.31 0.27
CA VAL A 254 -0.37 -5.19 1.27
C VAL A 254 -1.29 -6.20 0.58
N SER A 255 -1.35 -7.42 1.10
CA SER A 255 -2.33 -8.38 0.60
C SER A 255 -3.64 -8.34 1.40
N ILE A 256 -4.77 -8.55 0.70
CA ILE A 256 -6.09 -8.69 1.31
C ILE A 256 -6.19 -9.97 2.15
N ARG A 257 -5.36 -10.96 1.85
CA ARG A 257 -5.20 -12.24 2.55
C ARG A 257 -3.86 -12.28 3.29
N PRO A 258 -3.58 -13.24 4.17
CA PRO A 258 -2.27 -13.41 4.78
C PRO A 258 -1.13 -13.63 3.77
N GLY A 259 -1.37 -14.45 2.74
CA GLY A 259 -0.41 -14.69 1.66
C GLY A 259 -0.60 -13.73 0.48
N TRP A 260 0.41 -13.69 -0.42
CA TRP A 260 0.34 -12.98 -1.69
C TRP A 260 -0.42 -13.80 -2.73
N PHE A 261 -0.19 -15.13 -2.78
CA PHE A 261 -0.96 -16.03 -3.62
C PHE A 261 -2.22 -16.54 -2.90
N TYR A 262 -3.15 -17.08 -3.69
CA TYR A 262 -4.37 -17.67 -3.15
C TYR A 262 -4.09 -19.00 -2.43
N HIS A 263 -4.59 -19.10 -1.21
CA HIS A 263 -4.67 -20.34 -0.43
C HIS A 263 -6.10 -20.52 0.07
N GLU A 264 -6.70 -21.67 -0.21
CA GLU A 264 -8.07 -21.99 0.22
C GLU A 264 -8.24 -21.91 1.75
N SER A 265 -7.21 -22.29 2.48
CA SER A 265 -7.19 -22.20 3.96
C SER A 265 -7.33 -20.76 4.50
N GLN A 266 -7.19 -19.73 3.65
CA GLN A 266 -7.29 -18.32 4.01
C GLN A 266 -8.61 -17.66 3.64
N ASP A 267 -9.62 -18.40 3.16
CA ASP A 267 -10.89 -17.82 2.71
C ASP A 267 -11.67 -17.08 3.80
N ASN A 268 -11.48 -17.46 5.06
CA ASN A 268 -12.06 -16.79 6.22
C ASN A 268 -11.16 -15.71 6.85
N LEU A 269 -9.98 -15.43 6.25
CA LEU A 269 -8.99 -14.48 6.74
C LEU A 269 -8.87 -13.22 5.87
N VAL A 270 -9.83 -13.00 4.99
CA VAL A 270 -9.91 -11.80 4.14
C VAL A 270 -10.05 -10.56 5.01
N ARG A 271 -9.27 -9.51 4.73
CA ARG A 271 -9.36 -8.23 5.44
C ARG A 271 -10.76 -7.64 5.33
N THR A 272 -11.27 -7.10 6.43
CA THR A 272 -12.56 -6.42 6.45
C THR A 272 -12.51 -5.08 5.74
N PRO A 273 -13.63 -4.52 5.25
CA PRO A 273 -13.68 -3.18 4.66
C PRO A 273 -13.17 -2.08 5.60
N GLU A 274 -13.42 -2.22 6.90
CA GLU A 274 -12.92 -1.30 7.94
C GLU A 274 -11.40 -1.32 8.02
N ASN A 275 -10.78 -2.52 8.00
CA ASN A 275 -9.32 -2.64 7.99
C ASN A 275 -8.73 -2.08 6.69
N LEU A 276 -9.37 -2.28 5.53
CA LEU A 276 -8.94 -1.66 4.28
C LEU A 276 -9.01 -0.12 4.34
N MET A 277 -10.02 0.43 5.02
CA MET A 277 -10.12 1.88 5.24
C MET A 277 -9.02 2.40 6.16
N GLU A 278 -8.64 1.67 7.20
CA GLU A 278 -7.50 2.00 8.06
C GLU A 278 -6.18 2.00 7.28
N LEU A 279 -5.96 0.99 6.43
CA LEU A 279 -4.81 0.91 5.54
C LEU A 279 -4.77 2.08 4.55
N TYR A 280 -5.91 2.48 3.99
CA TYR A 280 -6.00 3.67 3.14
C TYR A 280 -5.56 4.94 3.90
N LEU A 281 -6.01 5.11 5.14
CA LEU A 281 -5.61 6.24 5.97
C LEU A 281 -4.13 6.17 6.38
N ALA A 282 -3.59 4.96 6.57
CA ALA A 282 -2.20 4.74 6.94
C ALA A 282 -1.22 4.78 5.74
N SER A 283 -1.69 4.77 4.50
CA SER A 283 -0.90 4.86 3.28
C SER A 283 -1.17 6.17 2.52
N VAL A 284 -2.31 6.26 1.83
CA VAL A 284 -2.72 7.47 1.07
C VAL A 284 -2.92 8.66 1.99
N GLY A 285 -3.48 8.43 3.18
CA GLY A 285 -3.65 9.46 4.19
C GLY A 285 -2.37 9.95 4.85
N ARG A 286 -1.21 9.36 4.53
CA ARG A 286 0.12 9.82 4.94
C ARG A 286 0.96 10.34 3.77
N GLY A 287 0.34 10.49 2.58
CA GLY A 287 1.01 11.04 1.39
C GLY A 287 1.71 9.99 0.51
N GLY A 288 1.50 8.70 0.76
CA GLY A 288 1.94 7.59 -0.10
C GLY A 288 0.87 7.10 -1.07
N GLY A 289 1.13 6.00 -1.76
CA GLY A 289 0.16 5.20 -2.50
C GLY A 289 -0.21 3.94 -1.75
N MET A 290 -1.36 3.34 -2.08
CA MET A 290 -1.82 2.05 -1.58
C MET A 290 -1.87 1.04 -2.73
N LEU A 291 -1.14 -0.06 -2.63
CA LEU A 291 -1.22 -1.19 -3.56
C LEU A 291 -1.82 -2.40 -2.81
N LEU A 292 -3.04 -2.77 -3.17
CA LEU A 292 -3.76 -3.87 -2.53
C LEU A 292 -3.74 -5.11 -3.40
N ASN A 293 -3.16 -6.20 -2.91
CA ASN A 293 -3.17 -7.48 -3.61
C ASN A 293 -4.46 -8.25 -3.40
N ILE A 294 -5.03 -8.76 -4.49
CA ILE A 294 -6.21 -9.63 -4.50
C ILE A 294 -5.88 -10.85 -5.37
N PRO A 295 -5.50 -11.98 -4.77
CA PRO A 295 -5.06 -13.14 -5.54
C PRO A 295 -6.23 -13.92 -6.12
N PRO A 296 -6.27 -14.16 -7.45
CA PRO A 296 -7.24 -15.07 -8.04
C PRO A 296 -7.01 -16.51 -7.58
N SER A 297 -8.09 -17.27 -7.38
CA SER A 297 -8.07 -18.66 -6.95
C SER A 297 -7.61 -19.62 -8.04
N ARG A 298 -7.41 -20.90 -7.68
CA ARG A 298 -7.04 -21.97 -8.65
C ARG A 298 -8.05 -22.14 -9.80
N ARG A 299 -9.30 -21.72 -9.62
CA ARG A 299 -10.28 -21.68 -10.72
C ARG A 299 -9.97 -20.60 -11.74
N GLY A 300 -9.20 -19.56 -11.37
CA GLY A 300 -8.97 -18.37 -12.16
C GLY A 300 -10.06 -17.32 -11.95
N ARG A 301 -10.64 -17.26 -10.75
CA ARG A 301 -11.66 -16.27 -10.32
C ARG A 301 -11.20 -15.53 -9.09
N LEU A 302 -11.64 -14.28 -8.92
CA LEU A 302 -11.61 -13.64 -7.60
C LEU A 302 -12.71 -14.28 -6.74
N GLU A 303 -12.38 -14.53 -5.49
CA GLU A 303 -13.36 -15.09 -4.56
C GLU A 303 -14.35 -14.02 -4.05
N GLU A 304 -15.58 -14.43 -3.77
CA GLU A 304 -16.68 -13.50 -3.43
C GLU A 304 -16.37 -12.65 -2.18
N ASN A 305 -15.66 -13.22 -1.20
CA ASN A 305 -15.32 -12.51 0.03
C ASN A 305 -14.35 -11.35 -0.27
N ASP A 306 -13.35 -11.56 -1.14
CA ASP A 306 -12.41 -10.54 -1.54
C ASP A 306 -13.12 -9.41 -2.29
N VAL A 307 -13.94 -9.77 -3.28
CA VAL A 307 -14.71 -8.81 -4.08
C VAL A 307 -15.67 -8.00 -3.20
N ARG A 308 -16.38 -8.65 -2.29
CA ARG A 308 -17.28 -7.98 -1.35
C ARG A 308 -16.55 -6.99 -0.46
N SER A 309 -15.38 -7.37 0.05
CA SER A 309 -14.58 -6.50 0.90
C SER A 309 -14.15 -5.22 0.19
N ILE A 310 -13.65 -5.31 -1.05
CA ILE A 310 -13.22 -4.11 -1.80
C ILE A 310 -14.38 -3.23 -2.26
N LEU A 311 -15.52 -3.82 -2.62
CA LEU A 311 -16.71 -3.05 -3.00
C LEU A 311 -17.24 -2.26 -1.78
N THR A 312 -17.40 -2.92 -0.64
CA THR A 312 -17.84 -2.27 0.61
C THR A 312 -16.83 -1.21 1.07
N PHE A 313 -15.54 -1.50 0.99
CA PHE A 313 -14.50 -0.50 1.26
C PHE A 313 -14.65 0.75 0.39
N ASN A 314 -14.91 0.58 -0.92
CA ASN A 314 -15.13 1.71 -1.81
C ASN A 314 -16.37 2.53 -1.42
N GLU A 315 -17.49 1.86 -1.07
CA GLU A 315 -18.70 2.54 -0.59
C GLU A 315 -18.42 3.35 0.69
N MET A 316 -17.68 2.77 1.65
CA MET A 316 -17.26 3.45 2.88
C MET A 316 -16.39 4.66 2.56
N LEU A 317 -15.43 4.53 1.63
CA LEU A 317 -14.54 5.61 1.23
C LEU A 317 -15.32 6.76 0.58
N GLN A 318 -16.22 6.45 -0.35
CA GLN A 318 -17.07 7.45 -0.99
C GLN A 318 -17.96 8.17 0.03
N LYS A 319 -18.57 7.45 0.96
CA LYS A 319 -19.42 8.02 2.02
C LYS A 319 -18.61 8.89 2.97
N ALA A 320 -17.41 8.46 3.37
CA ALA A 320 -16.54 9.16 4.31
C ALA A 320 -16.14 10.56 3.81
N PHE A 321 -15.93 10.71 2.49
CA PHE A 321 -15.46 11.95 1.88
C PHE A 321 -16.51 12.63 0.97
N ALA A 322 -17.78 12.23 1.05
CA ALA A 322 -18.87 12.75 0.20
C ALA A 322 -19.12 14.25 0.39
N SER A 323 -18.96 14.74 1.61
CA SER A 323 -19.28 16.14 1.96
C SER A 323 -18.16 16.74 2.79
N ASN A 324 -17.58 17.81 2.29
CA ASN A 324 -16.64 18.61 3.07
C ASN A 324 -17.40 19.49 4.06
N LEU A 325 -17.22 19.27 5.35
CA LEU A 325 -17.91 20.01 6.42
C LEU A 325 -17.41 21.47 6.57
N LEU A 326 -16.42 21.88 5.75
CA LEU A 326 -15.96 23.27 5.64
C LEU A 326 -16.77 24.08 4.62
N ASP A 327 -17.76 23.52 3.97
CA ASP A 327 -18.60 24.24 3.00
C ASP A 327 -19.28 25.44 3.66
N GLY A 328 -19.12 26.62 3.04
CA GLY A 328 -19.64 27.88 3.57
C GLY A 328 -18.81 28.52 4.70
N ALA A 329 -17.69 27.91 5.11
CA ALA A 329 -16.78 28.49 6.11
C ALA A 329 -16.00 29.69 5.52
N ALA A 330 -15.66 30.64 6.41
CA ALA A 330 -14.76 31.73 6.08
C ALA A 330 -13.31 31.35 6.42
N VAL A 331 -12.37 31.67 5.54
CA VAL A 331 -10.94 31.43 5.74
C VAL A 331 -10.22 32.77 5.91
N GLU A 332 -9.53 32.91 7.02
CA GLU A 332 -8.59 33.99 7.30
C GLU A 332 -7.18 33.42 7.37
N ALA A 333 -6.19 34.15 6.93
CA ALA A 333 -4.79 33.74 7.00
C ALA A 333 -3.95 34.84 7.65
N SER A 334 -2.89 34.46 8.37
CA SER A 334 -1.93 35.40 8.92
C SER A 334 -1.27 36.25 7.84
N THR A 335 -0.93 35.58 6.73
CA THR A 335 -0.45 36.20 5.49
C THR A 335 -0.97 35.42 4.30
N GLN A 336 -1.14 36.09 3.14
CA GLN A 336 -1.57 35.44 1.91
C GLN A 336 -0.93 36.11 0.70
N ALA A 337 -0.46 35.31 -0.26
CA ALA A 337 0.08 35.81 -1.51
C ALA A 337 -0.98 36.64 -2.26
N LYS A 338 -0.59 37.79 -2.81
CA LYS A 338 -1.47 38.70 -3.52
C LYS A 338 -2.10 37.99 -4.73
N GLY A 339 -3.42 37.98 -4.77
CA GLY A 339 -4.20 37.37 -5.87
C GLY A 339 -4.39 35.86 -5.74
N ALA A 340 -3.98 35.22 -4.64
CA ALA A 340 -4.25 33.81 -4.38
C ALA A 340 -5.75 33.55 -4.21
N PRO A 341 -6.37 32.59 -4.94
CA PRO A 341 -7.77 32.25 -4.76
C PRO A 341 -8.03 31.50 -3.45
N SER A 342 -9.30 31.46 -3.02
CA SER A 342 -9.70 30.73 -1.80
C SER A 342 -9.53 29.23 -1.95
N ILE A 343 -8.86 28.60 -0.99
CA ILE A 343 -8.63 27.16 -0.94
C ILE A 343 -9.94 26.35 -0.86
N LEU A 344 -10.99 26.85 -0.20
CA LEU A 344 -12.27 26.13 -0.06
C LEU A 344 -13.08 26.09 -1.37
N ASN A 345 -12.80 26.97 -2.32
CA ASN A 345 -13.51 27.08 -3.57
C ASN A 345 -12.71 26.51 -4.76
N GLY A 346 -11.97 25.43 -4.54
CA GLY A 346 -11.12 24.80 -5.57
C GLY A 346 -9.88 25.60 -5.96
N GLY A 347 -9.51 26.59 -5.12
CA GLY A 347 -8.29 27.36 -5.24
C GLY A 347 -7.17 26.80 -4.37
N PHE A 348 -6.35 27.70 -3.87
CA PHE A 348 -5.22 27.36 -2.99
C PHE A 348 -5.00 28.45 -1.96
N PHE A 349 -4.22 28.14 -0.94
CA PHE A 349 -3.60 29.09 -0.03
C PHE A 349 -2.10 29.18 -0.32
N ALA A 350 -1.58 30.37 -0.41
CA ALA A 350 -0.14 30.64 -0.46
C ALA A 350 0.14 31.88 0.39
N PRO A 351 1.11 31.83 1.33
CA PRO A 351 1.52 32.99 2.11
C PRO A 351 2.34 33.98 1.29
N GLU A 352 2.72 35.09 1.88
CA GLU A 352 3.71 35.99 1.31
C GLU A 352 5.06 35.31 1.10
N GLU A 353 5.83 35.83 0.14
CA GLU A 353 7.17 35.32 -0.16
C GLU A 353 8.04 35.36 1.12
N ASN A 354 8.69 34.26 1.44
CA ASN A 354 9.50 34.02 2.64
C ASN A 354 8.74 33.76 3.95
N ASP A 355 7.42 33.83 4.01
CA ASP A 355 6.68 33.39 5.18
C ASP A 355 6.62 31.84 5.20
N LYS A 356 7.38 31.25 6.11
CA LYS A 356 7.50 29.78 6.28
C LYS A 356 6.63 29.25 7.42
N SER A 357 5.91 30.12 8.12
CA SER A 357 5.14 29.76 9.31
C SER A 357 3.75 30.40 9.33
N PRO A 358 2.99 30.35 8.23
CA PRO A 358 1.66 30.95 8.17
C PRO A 358 0.66 30.16 9.01
N THR A 359 -0.40 30.86 9.40
CA THR A 359 -1.57 30.28 10.08
C THR A 359 -2.82 30.53 9.25
N LEU A 360 -3.65 29.50 9.09
CA LEU A 360 -5.01 29.61 8.57
C LEU A 360 -6.01 29.42 9.70
N THR A 361 -6.99 30.29 9.72
CA THR A 361 -8.13 30.24 10.63
C THR A 361 -9.40 30.03 9.81
N ILE A 362 -10.14 28.96 10.08
CA ILE A 362 -11.35 28.56 9.35
C ILE A 362 -12.53 28.70 10.31
N LYS A 363 -13.35 29.71 10.09
CA LYS A 363 -14.56 29.98 10.89
C LYS A 363 -15.73 29.24 10.28
N LEU A 364 -16.25 28.26 10.99
CA LEU A 364 -17.38 27.46 10.56
C LEU A 364 -18.68 28.26 10.63
N PRO A 365 -19.64 28.08 9.69
CA PRO A 365 -20.90 28.82 9.70
C PRO A 365 -21.78 28.47 10.91
N GLN A 366 -21.55 27.30 11.51
CA GLN A 366 -22.19 26.82 12.74
C GLN A 366 -21.29 25.81 13.44
N LYS A 367 -21.59 25.51 14.70
CA LYS A 367 -20.89 24.46 15.44
C LYS A 367 -21.03 23.13 14.70
N THR A 368 -19.91 22.54 14.33
CA THR A 368 -19.87 21.34 13.49
C THR A 368 -19.07 20.24 14.17
N LYS A 369 -19.65 19.03 14.22
CA LYS A 369 -18.96 17.85 14.74
C LYS A 369 -18.03 17.27 13.66
N ILE A 370 -16.77 17.11 14.01
CA ILE A 370 -15.70 16.60 13.13
C ILE A 370 -14.82 15.60 13.87
N ASN A 371 -14.19 14.68 13.15
CA ASN A 371 -13.17 13.78 13.67
C ASN A 371 -12.04 13.50 12.67
N THR A 372 -12.03 14.19 11.54
CA THR A 372 -11.03 13.96 10.49
C THR A 372 -10.73 15.27 9.79
N ILE A 373 -9.44 15.56 9.60
CA ILE A 373 -8.95 16.67 8.77
C ILE A 373 -8.13 16.11 7.63
N MET A 374 -8.34 16.66 6.44
CA MET A 374 -7.53 16.43 5.24
C MET A 374 -6.79 17.72 4.87
N LEU A 375 -5.48 17.59 4.62
CA LEU A 375 -4.64 18.67 4.08
C LEU A 375 -3.87 18.14 2.85
N GLY A 376 -3.47 19.02 1.95
CA GLY A 376 -2.56 18.68 0.86
C GLY A 376 -1.78 19.88 0.39
N GLU A 377 -0.49 19.66 0.10
CA GLU A 377 0.36 20.64 -0.55
C GLU A 377 0.12 20.63 -2.07
N ALA A 378 0.30 21.79 -2.70
CA ALA A 378 0.44 21.90 -4.15
C ALA A 378 1.77 21.24 -4.56
N ILE A 379 1.78 19.92 -4.59
CA ILE A 379 2.99 19.11 -4.68
C ILE A 379 3.79 19.35 -5.98
N GLU A 380 3.15 19.88 -7.02
CA GLU A 380 3.81 20.35 -8.26
C GLU A 380 4.83 21.47 -8.00
N LEU A 381 4.69 22.17 -6.88
CA LEU A 381 5.64 23.17 -6.40
C LEU A 381 6.68 22.61 -5.41
N GLY A 382 6.71 21.30 -5.22
CA GLY A 382 7.57 20.57 -4.27
C GLY A 382 6.93 20.42 -2.89
N GLN A 383 7.39 19.42 -2.16
CA GLN A 383 6.98 19.16 -0.77
C GLN A 383 7.80 20.04 0.18
N LYS A 384 7.15 20.89 0.94
CA LYS A 384 7.80 21.93 1.74
C LYS A 384 7.55 21.82 3.23
N ILE A 385 6.35 21.41 3.66
CA ILE A 385 5.93 21.43 5.06
C ILE A 385 6.65 20.33 5.86
N THR A 386 7.30 20.73 6.95
CA THR A 386 8.03 19.84 7.87
C THR A 386 7.42 19.79 9.27
N SER A 387 6.46 20.68 9.55
CA SER A 387 5.70 20.66 10.81
C SER A 387 4.39 21.42 10.65
N VAL A 388 3.29 20.79 11.04
CA VAL A 388 1.96 21.40 11.10
C VAL A 388 1.27 20.98 12.40
N ARG A 389 0.58 21.94 13.02
CA ARG A 389 -0.30 21.72 14.16
C ARG A 389 -1.71 22.13 13.79
N VAL A 390 -2.68 21.29 14.09
CA VAL A 390 -4.10 21.58 13.87
C VAL A 390 -4.80 21.64 15.21
N CYS A 391 -5.49 22.77 15.46
CA CYS A 391 -6.29 23.01 16.65
C CYS A 391 -7.73 23.31 16.25
N ALA A 392 -8.65 23.25 17.20
CA ALA A 392 -10.01 23.74 17.06
C ALA A 392 -10.43 24.53 18.31
N TYR A 393 -11.35 25.49 18.13
CA TYR A 393 -12.07 26.04 19.28
C TYR A 393 -13.25 25.14 19.63
N VAL A 394 -13.23 24.59 20.84
CA VAL A 394 -14.24 23.68 21.38
C VAL A 394 -14.75 24.30 22.66
N ASN A 395 -16.03 24.69 22.70
CA ASN A 395 -16.64 25.41 23.88
C ASN A 395 -15.89 26.67 24.32
N GLY A 396 -15.25 27.36 23.36
CA GLY A 396 -14.49 28.60 23.61
C GLY A 396 -13.04 28.42 24.03
N GLU A 397 -12.56 27.16 24.12
CA GLU A 397 -11.17 26.85 24.45
C GLU A 397 -10.45 26.29 23.20
N LYS A 398 -9.21 26.72 22.99
CA LYS A 398 -8.34 26.24 21.93
C LYS A 398 -7.80 24.85 22.31
N THR A 399 -8.23 23.83 21.60
CA THR A 399 -7.85 22.42 21.79
C THR A 399 -7.01 21.95 20.65
N GLU A 400 -5.85 21.33 20.91
CA GLU A 400 -5.04 20.67 19.88
C GLU A 400 -5.73 19.37 19.43
N LEU A 401 -5.89 19.20 18.12
CA LEU A 401 -6.43 17.98 17.52
C LEU A 401 -5.32 17.00 17.18
N PHE A 402 -4.26 17.49 16.54
CA PHE A 402 -3.06 16.71 16.23
C PHE A 402 -1.90 17.59 15.77
N THR A 403 -0.71 16.98 15.74
CA THR A 403 0.49 17.49 15.04
C THR A 403 0.93 16.49 13.97
N ALA A 404 1.61 16.98 12.92
CA ALA A 404 2.24 16.12 11.92
C ALA A 404 3.56 16.74 11.41
N LYS A 405 4.51 15.89 11.00
CA LYS A 405 5.83 16.29 10.50
C LYS A 405 5.88 16.41 8.97
N SER A 406 4.84 15.99 8.25
CA SER A 406 4.73 16.13 6.80
C SER A 406 3.26 16.30 6.40
N VAL A 407 3.00 16.95 5.27
CA VAL A 407 1.68 17.05 4.65
C VAL A 407 1.70 16.33 3.30
N GLY A 408 2.55 16.74 2.37
CA GLY A 408 2.69 16.13 1.07
C GLY A 408 1.43 16.24 0.21
N TYR A 409 1.26 15.30 -0.73
CA TYR A 409 0.12 15.30 -1.65
C TYR A 409 -1.24 15.20 -0.93
N LYS A 410 -1.30 14.40 0.16
CA LYS A 410 -2.51 14.21 0.96
C LYS A 410 -2.17 13.72 2.36
N LEU A 411 -2.50 14.50 3.36
CA LEU A 411 -2.50 14.10 4.77
C LEU A 411 -3.95 13.96 5.23
N ILE A 412 -4.33 12.81 5.78
CA ILE A 412 -5.64 12.58 6.40
C ILE A 412 -5.38 12.12 7.83
N LYS A 413 -5.81 12.91 8.81
CA LYS A 413 -5.67 12.58 10.24
C LYS A 413 -7.02 12.48 10.90
N ARG A 414 -7.22 11.34 11.58
CA ARG A 414 -8.36 11.12 12.49
C ARG A 414 -7.97 11.48 13.92
N PHE A 415 -8.95 11.92 14.68
CA PHE A 415 -8.85 12.27 16.09
C PHE A 415 -10.19 12.05 16.79
N ASP A 416 -10.25 12.14 18.11
CA ASP A 416 -11.51 12.04 18.86
C ASP A 416 -12.50 13.12 18.42
N SER A 417 -13.77 12.74 18.25
CA SER A 417 -14.80 13.65 17.75
C SER A 417 -14.92 14.89 18.63
N VAL A 418 -14.82 16.06 18.02
CA VAL A 418 -15.05 17.35 18.66
C VAL A 418 -16.16 18.11 17.94
N THR A 419 -16.86 19.00 18.67
CA THR A 419 -17.78 19.98 18.09
C THR A 419 -17.08 21.35 18.09
N ALA A 420 -16.69 21.81 16.92
CA ALA A 420 -15.86 22.98 16.72
C ALA A 420 -16.64 24.18 16.15
N ASP A 421 -16.26 25.38 16.57
CA ASP A 421 -16.69 26.66 15.98
C ASP A 421 -15.66 27.16 14.95
N GLU A 422 -14.39 26.83 15.18
CA GLU A 422 -13.27 27.32 14.38
C GLU A 422 -12.16 26.26 14.34
N ILE A 423 -11.48 26.14 13.21
CA ILE A 423 -10.32 25.28 13.03
C ILE A 423 -9.11 26.15 12.70
N ILE A 424 -7.99 25.87 13.35
CA ILE A 424 -6.73 26.61 13.17
C ILE A 424 -5.68 25.64 12.67
N ILE A 425 -5.06 25.97 11.52
CA ILE A 425 -3.95 25.22 10.94
C ILE A 425 -2.71 26.10 11.05
N GLU A 426 -1.79 25.70 11.90
CA GLU A 426 -0.53 26.39 12.14
C GLU A 426 0.61 25.62 11.48
N ILE A 427 1.17 26.16 10.40
CA ILE A 427 2.39 25.62 9.80
C ILE A 427 3.55 26.15 10.63
N SER A 428 4.16 25.30 11.46
CA SER A 428 5.24 25.68 12.36
C SER A 428 6.64 25.40 11.79
N GLY A 429 6.73 24.74 10.62
CA GLY A 429 7.97 24.50 9.92
C GLY A 429 7.74 24.21 8.45
N SER A 430 8.52 24.86 7.59
CA SER A 430 8.54 24.64 6.16
C SER A 430 9.91 24.99 5.54
N LEU A 431 10.31 24.25 4.53
CA LEU A 431 11.58 24.47 3.82
C LEU A 431 11.57 25.78 3.02
N ASP A 432 10.39 26.13 2.50
CA ASP A 432 10.11 27.36 1.76
C ASP A 432 8.66 27.77 1.99
N ALA A 433 8.20 28.92 1.47
CA ALA A 433 6.81 29.37 1.59
C ALA A 433 5.86 28.25 1.13
N PRO A 434 5.01 27.69 2.04
CA PRO A 434 4.18 26.54 1.74
C PRO A 434 2.98 26.92 0.87
N VAL A 435 2.52 26.01 0.03
CA VAL A 435 1.28 26.20 -0.74
C VAL A 435 0.37 25.01 -0.48
N LEU A 436 -0.81 25.25 0.06
CA LEU A 436 -1.85 24.25 0.24
C LEU A 436 -2.88 24.36 -0.88
N ASP A 437 -3.24 23.22 -1.49
CA ASP A 437 -4.30 23.16 -2.52
C ASP A 437 -5.47 22.25 -2.12
N LYS A 438 -5.38 21.59 -0.97
CA LYS A 438 -6.43 20.74 -0.41
C LYS A 438 -6.63 21.02 1.07
N ILE A 439 -7.90 21.17 1.44
CA ILE A 439 -8.32 21.24 2.84
C ILE A 439 -9.73 20.67 2.96
N GLY A 440 -9.98 19.87 3.99
CA GLY A 440 -11.29 19.32 4.28
C GLY A 440 -11.42 18.91 5.75
N ALA A 441 -12.65 18.96 6.25
CA ALA A 441 -13.02 18.39 7.53
C ALA A 441 -14.18 17.41 7.32
N TYR A 442 -14.15 16.29 8.02
CA TYR A 442 -15.11 15.18 7.84
C TYR A 442 -15.51 14.59 9.20
N LEU A 443 -16.64 13.87 9.19
CA LEU A 443 -17.09 13.04 10.30
C LEU A 443 -17.22 11.60 9.79
N ILE A 444 -16.22 10.78 10.08
CA ILE A 444 -16.15 9.39 9.66
C ILE A 444 -16.56 8.50 10.82
N ASN A 445 -17.80 7.98 10.79
CA ASN A 445 -18.40 7.23 11.91
C ASN A 445 -18.32 5.70 11.75
N ASP A 446 -18.15 5.21 10.52
CA ASP A 446 -18.31 3.78 10.22
C ASP A 446 -17.00 2.97 10.41
N ILE A 447 -15.90 3.62 10.72
CA ILE A 447 -14.67 2.96 11.13
C ILE A 447 -14.74 2.86 12.66
N LYS A 448 -15.18 1.73 13.19
CA LYS A 448 -14.89 1.42 14.59
C LYS A 448 -13.38 1.37 14.70
N ASN A 449 -12.81 2.16 15.60
CA ASN A 449 -11.41 2.03 15.93
C ASN A 449 -11.18 0.58 16.33
N GLU A 450 -10.61 -0.25 15.46
CA GLU A 450 -10.10 -1.56 15.89
C GLU A 450 -9.01 -1.36 16.95
N GLN A 451 -8.34 -0.21 16.98
CA GLN A 451 -7.48 0.19 18.11
C GLN A 451 -8.24 0.39 19.43
N GLU A 452 -9.56 0.67 19.39
CA GLU A 452 -10.37 0.65 20.62
C GLU A 452 -10.87 -0.77 20.98
N LYS A 453 -10.90 -1.69 20.02
CA LYS A 453 -11.11 -3.13 20.29
C LYS A 453 -9.83 -3.88 20.57
N CYS A 454 -8.73 -3.49 19.93
CA CYS A 454 -7.38 -3.78 20.36
C CYS A 454 -7.00 -2.74 21.44
N ALA A 455 -7.60 -2.80 22.62
CA ALA A 455 -6.82 -2.43 23.79
C ALA A 455 -5.47 -3.10 23.54
N LYS A 456 -4.37 -2.34 23.40
CA LYS A 456 -3.04 -2.91 23.50
C LYS A 456 -3.06 -3.65 24.81
N ILE A 457 -3.41 -4.94 24.72
CA ILE A 457 -3.32 -5.83 25.83
C ILE A 457 -1.84 -5.70 26.13
N SER A 458 -1.48 -5.21 27.30
CA SER A 458 -0.11 -5.19 27.75
C SER A 458 0.29 -6.65 27.97
N ALA A 459 0.46 -7.33 26.84
CA ALA A 459 0.84 -8.72 26.80
C ALA A 459 2.34 -8.79 26.98
N SER A 460 2.82 -9.56 27.91
CA SER A 460 4.21 -9.96 27.90
C SER A 460 4.33 -11.23 27.06
N THR A 461 5.05 -11.15 25.98
CA THR A 461 5.35 -12.32 25.13
C THR A 461 6.71 -12.86 25.50
N LYS A 462 6.77 -14.16 25.81
CA LYS A 462 8.01 -14.90 25.99
C LYS A 462 8.16 -15.92 24.86
N ILE A 463 9.20 -15.75 24.06
CA ILE A 463 9.51 -16.67 22.95
C ILE A 463 10.69 -17.54 23.36
N THR A 464 10.51 -18.85 23.29
CA THR A 464 11.54 -19.86 23.53
C THR A 464 11.49 -20.87 22.39
N ASP A 465 12.52 -20.85 21.55
CA ASP A 465 12.62 -21.70 20.36
C ASP A 465 11.37 -21.57 19.47
N ASN A 466 10.59 -22.62 19.38
CA ASN A 466 9.37 -22.69 18.56
C ASN A 466 8.07 -22.41 19.35
N VAL A 467 8.15 -21.86 20.56
CA VAL A 467 6.98 -21.60 21.42
C VAL A 467 6.90 -20.13 21.80
N ALA A 468 5.75 -19.52 21.54
CA ALA A 468 5.38 -18.20 22.04
C ALA A 468 4.36 -18.35 23.17
N GLU A 469 4.69 -17.91 24.38
CA GLU A 469 3.77 -17.80 25.53
C GLU A 469 3.41 -16.32 25.72
N ILE A 470 2.10 -16.03 25.69
CA ILE A 470 1.55 -14.67 25.75
C ILE A 470 0.69 -14.55 26.99
N GLU A 471 1.09 -13.67 27.91
CA GLU A 471 0.36 -13.37 29.14
C GLU A 471 -0.36 -12.03 28.98
N LEU A 472 -1.68 -12.02 29.12
CA LEU A 472 -2.56 -10.91 28.70
C LEU A 472 -2.84 -10.02 29.90
N GLY A 473 -2.18 -9.67 30.81
CA GLY A 473 -2.42 -8.69 31.89
C GLY A 473 -3.88 -8.53 32.40
N GLY A 474 -4.80 -9.35 31.93
CA GLY A 474 -6.23 -9.36 32.26
C GLY A 474 -6.98 -10.47 31.51
N ILE A 475 -8.31 -10.54 31.70
CA ILE A 475 -9.21 -11.47 31.00
C ILE A 475 -9.77 -10.77 29.76
N PHE A 476 -9.51 -11.30 28.57
CA PHE A 476 -9.90 -10.71 27.30
C PHE A 476 -10.63 -11.71 26.40
N THR A 477 -11.55 -11.18 25.61
CA THR A 477 -12.21 -11.91 24.52
C THR A 477 -11.61 -11.44 23.19
N PHE A 478 -11.12 -12.38 22.38
CA PHE A 478 -10.61 -12.13 21.03
C PHE A 478 -10.95 -13.31 20.12
N ASP A 479 -11.01 -13.07 18.84
CA ASP A 479 -11.25 -14.14 17.85
C ASP A 479 -10.08 -14.32 16.87
N THR A 480 -9.14 -13.39 16.84
CA THR A 480 -8.03 -13.41 15.90
C THR A 480 -6.69 -13.23 16.61
N VAL A 481 -5.72 -14.06 16.24
CA VAL A 481 -4.31 -13.94 16.65
C VAL A 481 -3.50 -13.65 15.42
N SER A 482 -2.73 -12.55 15.43
CA SER A 482 -1.88 -12.16 14.31
C SER A 482 -0.51 -11.72 14.77
N ALA A 483 0.46 -11.76 13.88
CA ALA A 483 1.79 -11.22 14.10
C ALA A 483 2.35 -10.66 12.78
N ASP A 484 3.23 -9.69 12.92
CA ASP A 484 3.93 -9.09 11.82
C ASP A 484 5.17 -9.92 11.46
N TRP A 485 4.92 -11.15 11.12
CA TRP A 485 5.92 -12.15 10.80
C TRP A 485 5.46 -13.03 9.63
N PHE A 486 6.21 -12.97 8.53
CA PHE A 486 5.98 -13.81 7.35
C PHE A 486 6.59 -15.19 7.59
N THR A 487 5.78 -16.24 7.50
CA THR A 487 6.25 -17.62 7.75
C THR A 487 5.43 -18.65 6.97
N GLU A 488 6.05 -19.80 6.71
CA GLU A 488 5.38 -20.97 6.15
C GLU A 488 5.67 -22.17 7.06
N GLN A 489 4.71 -22.49 7.94
CA GLN A 489 4.84 -23.61 8.87
C GLN A 489 3.53 -23.97 9.57
N GLY A 490 3.51 -25.14 10.20
CA GLY A 490 2.43 -25.56 11.09
C GLY A 490 2.44 -24.80 12.42
N TYR A 491 1.25 -24.64 12.99
CA TYR A 491 1.05 -24.04 14.31
C TYR A 491 -0.04 -24.75 15.10
N LYS A 492 0.02 -24.59 16.44
CA LYS A 492 -1.04 -24.96 17.39
C LYS A 492 -1.25 -23.84 18.38
N ILE A 493 -2.50 -23.40 18.59
CA ILE A 493 -2.86 -22.37 19.56
C ILE A 493 -3.61 -23.02 20.70
N TYR A 494 -3.16 -22.72 21.92
CA TYR A 494 -3.76 -23.19 23.15
C TYR A 494 -4.19 -22.00 24.01
N LEU A 495 -5.35 -22.09 24.64
CA LEU A 495 -5.83 -21.16 25.65
C LEU A 495 -5.73 -21.79 27.03
N PHE A 496 -5.31 -21.03 28.03
CA PHE A 496 -5.25 -21.47 29.41
C PHE A 496 -6.62 -21.32 30.09
N ASN A 497 -7.20 -22.43 30.55
CA ASN A 497 -8.53 -22.48 31.17
C ASN A 497 -8.51 -22.24 32.71
N GLY A 498 -7.35 -21.94 33.27
CA GLY A 498 -7.15 -21.78 34.71
C GLY A 498 -6.41 -22.97 35.37
N THR A 499 -6.38 -24.12 34.73
CA THR A 499 -5.70 -25.35 35.21
C THR A 499 -4.76 -25.92 34.17
N GLU A 500 -5.15 -25.95 32.90
CA GLU A 500 -4.37 -26.53 31.80
C GLU A 500 -4.56 -25.72 30.49
N TYR A 501 -3.76 -26.04 29.49
CA TYR A 501 -3.83 -25.46 28.18
C TYR A 501 -4.69 -26.33 27.26
N ASP A 502 -5.84 -25.79 26.82
CA ASP A 502 -6.74 -26.41 25.84
C ASP A 502 -6.32 -26.04 24.42
N LEU A 503 -6.14 -27.02 23.53
CA LEU A 503 -5.92 -26.79 22.12
C LEU A 503 -7.22 -26.23 21.49
N VAL A 504 -7.16 -24.99 20.95
CA VAL A 504 -8.30 -24.32 20.37
C VAL A 504 -8.22 -24.15 18.86
N LYS A 505 -7.01 -24.20 18.30
CA LYS A 505 -6.78 -24.13 16.86
C LYS A 505 -5.46 -24.77 16.47
N GLU A 506 -5.45 -25.47 15.35
CA GLU A 506 -4.21 -25.93 14.68
C GLU A 506 -4.35 -25.79 13.17
N GLY A 507 -3.24 -25.66 12.46
CA GLY A 507 -3.20 -25.52 11.02
C GLY A 507 -1.82 -25.18 10.48
N ASN A 508 -1.78 -24.73 9.24
CA ASN A 508 -0.58 -24.21 8.61
C ASN A 508 -0.81 -22.74 8.27
N VAL A 509 0.20 -21.91 8.52
CA VAL A 509 0.25 -20.54 8.04
C VAL A 509 1.15 -20.47 6.81
N ARG A 510 0.75 -19.65 5.84
CA ARG A 510 1.54 -19.29 4.65
C ARG A 510 1.35 -17.80 4.40
N GLY A 511 2.40 -17.03 4.61
CA GLY A 511 2.32 -15.58 4.59
C GLY A 511 2.45 -14.95 5.98
N TYR A 512 1.89 -13.76 6.17
CA TYR A 512 1.86 -13.12 7.48
C TYR A 512 1.00 -13.91 8.45
N PHE A 513 1.51 -14.11 9.67
CA PHE A 513 0.80 -14.90 10.66
C PHE A 513 -0.52 -14.21 11.03
N ARG A 514 -1.64 -14.82 10.65
CA ARG A 514 -3.00 -14.41 11.03
C ARG A 514 -3.87 -15.65 11.12
N VAL A 515 -4.45 -15.85 12.27
CA VAL A 515 -5.29 -17.03 12.56
C VAL A 515 -6.57 -16.57 13.24
N ARG A 516 -7.73 -16.95 12.71
CA ARG A 516 -9.01 -16.78 13.38
C ARG A 516 -9.37 -18.06 14.13
N LEU A 517 -9.74 -17.91 15.39
CA LEU A 517 -10.25 -19.01 16.21
C LEU A 517 -11.66 -19.43 15.74
N ASP A 518 -11.98 -20.70 15.83
CA ASP A 518 -13.29 -21.21 15.42
C ASP A 518 -14.43 -20.68 16.33
N ASN A 519 -14.09 -20.41 17.60
CA ASN A 519 -14.94 -19.68 18.53
C ASN A 519 -14.12 -18.56 19.17
N PRO A 520 -14.71 -17.38 19.45
CA PRO A 520 -14.04 -16.34 20.22
C PRO A 520 -13.56 -16.91 21.56
N SER A 521 -12.40 -16.43 22.03
CA SER A 521 -11.91 -16.82 23.35
C SER A 521 -12.86 -16.29 24.43
N ASP A 522 -13.45 -17.15 25.20
CA ASP A 522 -14.38 -16.76 26.27
C ASP A 522 -13.56 -16.48 27.55
N GLY A 523 -12.90 -15.32 27.60
CA GLY A 523 -12.19 -14.87 28.78
C GLY A 523 -10.82 -15.49 29.00
N ALA A 524 -9.94 -15.49 27.98
CA ALA A 524 -8.57 -15.95 28.13
C ALA A 524 -7.67 -14.88 28.79
N TYR A 525 -6.72 -15.31 29.62
CA TYR A 525 -5.67 -14.43 30.17
C TYR A 525 -4.25 -14.93 29.85
N ARG A 526 -4.12 -16.12 29.27
CA ARG A 526 -2.88 -16.67 28.70
C ARG A 526 -3.18 -17.46 27.44
N LEU A 527 -2.29 -17.32 26.48
CA LEU A 527 -2.28 -18.20 25.33
C LEU A 527 -0.87 -18.71 25.05
N LYS A 528 -0.77 -19.90 24.48
CA LYS A 528 0.47 -20.51 24.01
C LYS A 528 0.31 -20.86 22.56
N ILE A 529 1.32 -20.54 21.75
CA ILE A 529 1.39 -20.91 20.34
C ILE A 529 2.63 -21.75 20.14
N GLU A 530 2.46 -22.97 19.67
CA GLU A 530 3.55 -23.87 19.28
C GLU A 530 3.66 -23.87 17.76
N PHE A 531 4.86 -23.70 17.25
CA PHE A 531 5.18 -23.72 15.84
C PHE A 531 6.06 -24.93 15.49
N GLU A 532 6.12 -25.30 14.21
CA GLU A 532 7.02 -26.39 13.76
C GLU A 532 8.48 -25.96 13.70
N LYS A 533 8.75 -24.65 13.54
CA LYS A 533 10.09 -24.05 13.43
C LYS A 533 10.24 -22.93 14.45
N ASP A 534 11.48 -22.55 14.72
CA ASP A 534 11.80 -21.46 15.63
C ASP A 534 11.12 -20.13 15.24
N VAL A 535 10.70 -19.38 16.24
CA VAL A 535 10.08 -18.07 16.14
C VAL A 535 11.12 -16.98 16.40
N PRO A 536 11.22 -15.92 15.59
CA PRO A 536 12.08 -14.79 15.89
C PRO A 536 11.72 -14.17 17.26
N LYS A 537 12.75 -13.80 18.04
CA LYS A 537 12.56 -13.32 19.43
C LYS A 537 11.89 -11.95 19.54
N ASP A 538 11.84 -11.21 18.44
CA ASP A 538 11.29 -9.86 18.31
C ASP A 538 9.90 -9.82 17.67
N VAL A 539 9.24 -10.96 17.53
CA VAL A 539 7.87 -11.02 17.01
C VAL A 539 6.87 -10.53 18.06
N ASP A 540 6.09 -9.52 17.68
CA ASP A 540 4.96 -9.03 18.47
C ASP A 540 3.66 -9.67 17.99
N PHE A 541 2.92 -10.30 18.90
CA PHE A 541 1.61 -10.87 18.63
C PHE A 541 0.50 -9.86 18.99
N ILE A 542 -0.47 -9.76 18.10
CA ILE A 542 -1.64 -8.89 18.22
C ILE A 542 -2.88 -9.77 18.32
N LEU A 543 -3.72 -9.48 19.30
CA LEU A 543 -5.00 -10.15 19.51
C LEU A 543 -6.13 -9.17 19.19
N SER A 544 -7.09 -9.57 18.39
CA SER A 544 -8.22 -8.73 17.97
C SER A 544 -9.57 -9.48 18.01
#